data_e5f6dc5bde60fa8cb87b62e821052fe8
#
_entry.id   e5f6dc5bde60fa8cb87b62e821052fe8
#
_cell.length_a   1.000
_cell.length_b   1.000
_cell.length_c   1.000
_cell.angle_alpha   90.00
_cell.angle_beta   90.00
_cell.angle_gamma   90.00
#
_symmetry.space_group_name_H-M   'P 1'
#
loop_
_entity.id
_entity.type
_entity.pdbx_description
1 polymer ?
#
loop_
_entity_poly.entity_id
_entity_poly.type
_entity_poly.pdbx_seq_one_letter_code
_entity_poly.pdbx_strand_id
1 'polypeptide(L)'
;MSNITATGFNSGSTDGELDSLEADLRRLADIGVDTVELALTSIDLISGGRIIEERAQRLLAITEQFDFRYTVHGLVSSNFMDPDTQRYQLDAAKALVQLCDRVGSGILVQHGGALRADQLVERAGADQREREALTELAEFARPYGVRIALENIFTTELGQYRQTPAEVAETVKAVNHPNLVALIDFSHAYIESTYKGLNFREQIAAMAPVTGHLHVHDSFGRPQGFYKPFFPQENTAMGIGDLHMPLGWGDIDWDSIFAELDFLPDTVLMMEIGPRHRNEQPACLERARKLAGLTGAEAIAAQ
;
A
#
# COMPACT_ATOMS: atom_id res chain seq x y z
N MET A 1 -21.95 4.07 9.56
CA MET A 1 -20.68 4.37 10.26
C MET A 1 -19.57 3.85 9.35
N SER A 2 -18.50 4.59 9.21
CA SER A 2 -17.36 4.15 8.39
C SER A 2 -16.74 2.88 9.00
N ASN A 3 -16.35 1.93 8.15
CA ASN A 3 -15.59 0.74 8.55
C ASN A 3 -14.08 1.01 8.70
N ILE A 4 -13.67 2.27 8.51
CA ILE A 4 -12.28 2.70 8.68
C ILE A 4 -12.05 3.00 10.16
N THR A 5 -11.06 2.35 10.75
CA THR A 5 -10.79 2.42 12.20
C THR A 5 -9.51 3.16 12.55
N ALA A 6 -8.64 3.43 11.57
CA ALA A 6 -7.37 4.11 11.80
C ALA A 6 -6.92 4.88 10.55
N THR A 7 -6.14 5.97 10.78
CA THR A 7 -5.53 6.77 9.72
C THR A 7 -4.06 7.06 10.08
N GLY A 8 -3.18 7.04 9.07
CA GLY A 8 -1.77 7.27 9.32
C GLY A 8 -0.97 7.60 8.07
N PHE A 9 0.35 7.50 8.18
CA PHE A 9 1.29 7.71 7.09
C PHE A 9 2.23 6.53 6.94
N ASN A 10 2.73 6.33 5.73
CA ASN A 10 3.86 5.46 5.52
C ASN A 10 5.15 6.11 6.05
N SER A 11 6.06 5.28 6.52
CA SER A 11 7.40 5.65 6.99
C SER A 11 8.42 4.59 6.59
N GLY A 12 9.61 5.02 6.24
CA GLY A 12 10.71 4.14 5.86
C GLY A 12 12.05 4.82 6.02
N SER A 13 13.10 4.06 5.84
CA SER A 13 14.45 4.61 5.83
C SER A 13 14.72 5.37 4.54
N THR A 14 15.43 6.48 4.65
CA THR A 14 15.89 7.29 3.51
C THR A 14 17.32 6.96 3.07
N ASP A 15 18.07 6.23 3.91
CA ASP A 15 19.49 5.90 3.70
C ASP A 15 19.79 4.39 3.89
N GLY A 16 18.75 3.57 4.13
CA GLY A 16 18.88 2.13 4.40
C GLY A 16 19.16 1.80 5.87
N GLU A 17 19.22 2.80 6.74
CA GLU A 17 19.55 2.62 8.14
C GLU A 17 18.35 2.83 9.08
N LEU A 18 18.37 2.14 10.21
CA LEU A 18 17.32 2.19 11.22
C LEU A 18 17.25 3.54 11.95
N ASP A 19 18.35 4.29 12.02
CA ASP A 19 18.35 5.62 12.67
C ASP A 19 17.50 6.63 11.91
N SER A 20 17.47 6.56 10.58
CA SER A 20 16.62 7.43 9.78
C SER A 20 15.14 7.06 9.91
N LEU A 21 14.81 5.77 10.09
CA LEU A 21 13.46 5.33 10.42
C LEU A 21 13.02 5.87 11.78
N GLU A 22 13.86 5.72 12.84
CA GLU A 22 13.53 6.22 14.18
C GLU A 22 13.25 7.73 14.16
N ALA A 23 14.07 8.49 13.43
CA ALA A 23 13.88 9.92 13.30
C ALA A 23 12.53 10.29 12.63
N ASP A 24 12.12 9.51 11.62
CA ASP A 24 10.84 9.73 10.94
C ASP A 24 9.65 9.32 11.82
N LEU A 25 9.73 8.21 12.56
CA LEU A 25 8.70 7.81 13.54
C LEU A 25 8.50 8.86 14.62
N ARG A 26 9.58 9.43 15.15
CA ARG A 26 9.51 10.53 16.13
C ARG A 26 8.80 11.75 15.57
N ARG A 27 9.13 12.13 14.35
CA ARG A 27 8.46 13.24 13.65
C ARG A 27 6.97 12.96 13.43
N LEU A 28 6.57 11.73 13.09
CA LEU A 28 5.17 11.33 12.95
C LEU A 28 4.43 11.38 14.30
N ALA A 29 5.09 10.96 15.38
CA ALA A 29 4.53 11.10 16.73
C ALA A 29 4.28 12.57 17.10
N ASP A 30 5.20 13.48 16.76
CA ASP A 30 5.08 14.92 17.04
C ASP A 30 3.88 15.57 16.32
N ILE A 31 3.45 15.06 15.17
CA ILE A 31 2.24 15.54 14.47
C ILE A 31 0.96 14.82 14.90
N GLY A 32 1.04 13.92 15.88
CA GLY A 32 -0.12 13.24 16.45
C GLY A 32 -0.70 12.12 15.60
N VAL A 33 0.15 11.40 14.87
CA VAL A 33 -0.22 10.16 14.15
C VAL A 33 -0.35 9.03 15.17
N ASP A 34 -1.34 8.19 14.99
CA ASP A 34 -1.58 6.98 15.80
C ASP A 34 -1.27 5.67 15.06
N THR A 35 -1.16 5.73 13.75
CA THR A 35 -0.94 4.56 12.89
C THR A 35 0.16 4.83 11.88
N VAL A 36 1.08 3.89 11.71
CA VAL A 36 2.21 4.03 10.78
C VAL A 36 2.37 2.76 9.95
N GLU A 37 2.51 2.93 8.64
CA GLU A 37 2.92 1.87 7.75
C GLU A 37 4.45 1.85 7.58
N LEU A 38 5.06 0.74 7.97
CA LEU A 38 6.51 0.57 7.91
C LEU A 38 6.93 0.02 6.55
N ALA A 39 7.64 0.80 5.74
CA ALA A 39 8.30 0.35 4.51
C ALA A 39 9.60 -0.42 4.86
N LEU A 40 9.46 -1.61 5.45
CA LEU A 40 10.59 -2.40 5.96
C LEU A 40 11.58 -2.82 4.88
N THR A 41 11.15 -2.85 3.63
CA THR A 41 12.01 -3.17 2.48
C THR A 41 12.96 -2.03 2.07
N SER A 42 12.82 -0.87 2.70
CA SER A 42 13.80 0.23 2.62
C SER A 42 15.03 0.03 3.51
N ILE A 43 15.07 -1.08 4.27
CA ILE A 43 16.12 -1.41 5.24
C ILE A 43 16.54 -2.87 5.04
N ASP A 44 17.82 -3.18 5.16
CA ASP A 44 18.34 -4.56 5.08
C ASP A 44 17.97 -5.37 6.34
N LEU A 45 16.70 -5.77 6.45
CA LEU A 45 16.19 -6.64 7.53
C LEU A 45 16.12 -8.10 7.11
N ILE A 46 16.16 -8.37 5.81
CA ILE A 46 16.01 -9.70 5.22
C ILE A 46 17.13 -9.93 4.21
N SER A 47 17.74 -11.09 4.24
CA SER A 47 18.73 -11.52 3.26
C SER A 47 18.40 -12.93 2.77
N GLY A 48 18.12 -13.09 1.48
CA GLY A 48 17.76 -14.36 0.86
C GLY A 48 16.57 -15.06 1.52
N GLY A 49 15.52 -14.30 1.88
CA GLY A 49 14.33 -14.81 2.57
C GLY A 49 14.51 -15.11 4.06
N ARG A 50 15.63 -14.69 4.67
CA ARG A 50 15.93 -14.93 6.09
C ARG A 50 16.06 -13.59 6.82
N ILE A 51 15.44 -13.51 7.99
CA ILE A 51 15.56 -12.33 8.87
C ILE A 51 16.99 -12.20 9.39
N ILE A 52 17.54 -11.00 9.34
CA ILE A 52 18.81 -10.61 9.98
C ILE A 52 18.47 -10.25 11.43
N GLU A 53 18.66 -11.20 12.35
CA GLU A 53 18.15 -11.12 13.73
C GLU A 53 18.63 -9.89 14.50
N GLU A 54 19.91 -9.51 14.38
CA GLU A 54 20.44 -8.32 15.05
C GLU A 54 19.71 -7.04 14.62
N ARG A 55 19.44 -6.90 13.30
CA ARG A 55 18.74 -5.73 12.77
C ARG A 55 17.25 -5.77 13.13
N ALA A 56 16.63 -6.94 13.14
CA ALA A 56 15.25 -7.11 13.58
C ALA A 56 15.06 -6.75 15.06
N GLN A 57 15.97 -7.16 15.93
CA GLN A 57 15.96 -6.79 17.35
C GLN A 57 16.08 -5.26 17.53
N ARG A 58 16.93 -4.61 16.73
CA ARG A 58 17.05 -3.16 16.78
C ARG A 58 15.77 -2.46 16.27
N LEU A 59 15.13 -3.00 15.20
CA LEU A 59 13.83 -2.51 14.75
C LEU A 59 12.80 -2.56 15.87
N LEU A 60 12.70 -3.68 16.59
CA LEU A 60 11.76 -3.82 17.71
C LEU A 60 12.04 -2.80 18.81
N ALA A 61 13.30 -2.63 19.20
CA ALA A 61 13.69 -1.64 20.20
C ALA A 61 13.34 -0.19 19.79
N ILE A 62 13.26 0.10 18.49
CA ILE A 62 12.82 1.38 17.97
C ILE A 62 11.29 1.47 18.00
N THR A 63 10.58 0.48 17.45
CA THR A 63 9.11 0.52 17.35
C THR A 63 8.42 0.50 18.70
N GLU A 64 8.99 -0.18 19.70
CA GLU A 64 8.50 -0.21 21.08
C GLU A 64 8.59 1.14 21.83
N GLN A 65 9.31 2.14 21.27
CA GLN A 65 9.37 3.49 21.86
C GLN A 65 8.11 4.32 21.56
N PHE A 66 7.26 3.84 20.64
CA PHE A 66 6.10 4.58 20.16
C PHE A 66 4.82 3.76 20.39
N ASP A 67 3.75 4.44 20.76
CA ASP A 67 2.41 3.84 20.87
C ASP A 67 1.67 3.94 19.53
N PHE A 68 2.25 3.32 18.49
CA PHE A 68 1.65 3.26 17.16
C PHE A 68 0.99 1.92 16.89
N ARG A 69 -0.16 1.94 16.21
CA ARG A 69 -0.60 0.79 15.43
C ARG A 69 0.28 0.69 14.18
N TYR A 70 0.85 -0.48 13.92
CA TYR A 70 1.68 -0.68 12.73
C TYR A 70 0.97 -1.48 11.65
N THR A 71 1.20 -1.10 10.38
CA THR A 71 1.07 -1.92 9.19
C THR A 71 2.42 -2.03 8.51
N VAL A 72 2.61 -2.98 7.59
CA VAL A 72 3.90 -3.19 6.92
C VAL A 72 3.71 -3.20 5.42
N HIS A 73 4.50 -2.39 4.73
CA HIS A 73 4.60 -2.42 3.27
C HIS A 73 5.62 -3.48 2.83
N GLY A 74 5.20 -4.32 1.89
CA GLY A 74 6.02 -5.39 1.33
C GLY A 74 7.01 -4.92 0.26
N LEU A 75 7.48 -5.88 -0.55
CA LEU A 75 8.40 -5.59 -1.64
C LEU A 75 7.71 -4.80 -2.75
N VAL A 76 8.15 -3.57 -3.00
CA VAL A 76 7.63 -2.69 -4.07
C VAL A 76 7.81 -3.33 -5.45
N SER A 77 8.90 -4.06 -5.67
CA SER A 77 9.19 -4.77 -6.91
C SER A 77 8.53 -6.17 -7.00
N SER A 78 7.66 -6.53 -6.07
CA SER A 78 7.05 -7.85 -6.02
C SER A 78 6.22 -8.14 -7.28
N ASN A 79 6.36 -9.36 -7.80
CA ASN A 79 5.64 -9.84 -8.97
C ASN A 79 5.47 -11.36 -8.91
N PHE A 80 4.40 -11.83 -8.30
CA PHE A 80 4.12 -13.26 -8.20
C PHE A 80 3.69 -13.91 -9.53
N MET A 81 3.49 -13.13 -10.59
CA MET A 81 3.26 -13.64 -11.95
C MET A 81 4.56 -14.11 -12.62
N ASP A 82 5.74 -13.65 -12.16
CA ASP A 82 7.04 -13.98 -12.73
C ASP A 82 7.54 -15.35 -12.26
N PRO A 83 7.62 -16.37 -13.14
CA PRO A 83 8.02 -17.72 -12.77
C PRO A 83 9.48 -17.83 -12.32
N ASP A 84 10.35 -16.91 -12.77
CA ASP A 84 11.80 -17.01 -12.54
C ASP A 84 12.18 -16.55 -11.13
N THR A 85 11.44 -15.58 -10.57
CA THR A 85 11.77 -14.96 -9.28
C THR A 85 10.71 -15.18 -8.20
N GLN A 86 9.52 -15.69 -8.54
CA GLN A 86 8.40 -15.90 -7.63
C GLN A 86 8.80 -16.55 -6.31
N ARG A 87 9.59 -17.63 -6.36
CA ARG A 87 9.98 -18.36 -5.14
C ARG A 87 10.79 -17.50 -4.18
N TYR A 88 11.75 -16.73 -4.70
CA TYR A 88 12.58 -15.83 -3.87
C TYR A 88 11.76 -14.70 -3.25
N GLN A 89 10.80 -14.17 -4.01
CA GLN A 89 9.90 -13.13 -3.54
C GLN A 89 8.94 -13.66 -2.47
N LEU A 90 8.43 -14.87 -2.64
CA LEU A 90 7.54 -15.53 -1.67
C LEU A 90 8.27 -15.83 -0.36
N ASP A 91 9.54 -16.30 -0.43
CA ASP A 91 10.36 -16.53 0.77
C ASP A 91 10.62 -15.21 1.51
N ALA A 92 10.89 -14.12 0.79
CA ALA A 92 11.03 -12.79 1.39
C ALA A 92 9.71 -12.26 1.98
N ALA A 93 8.57 -12.46 1.31
CA ALA A 93 7.26 -12.09 1.83
C ALA A 93 6.90 -12.86 3.11
N LYS A 94 7.25 -14.14 3.20
CA LYS A 94 7.08 -14.94 4.43
C LYS A 94 7.94 -14.41 5.59
N ALA A 95 9.17 -13.97 5.31
CA ALA A 95 9.99 -13.30 6.32
C ALA A 95 9.38 -11.96 6.77
N LEU A 96 8.75 -11.20 5.85
CA LEU A 96 8.00 -9.99 6.20
C LEU A 96 6.77 -10.29 7.06
N VAL A 97 6.04 -11.38 6.82
CA VAL A 97 4.94 -11.82 7.71
C VAL A 97 5.46 -12.07 9.13
N GLN A 98 6.62 -12.69 9.29
CA GLN A 98 7.23 -12.89 10.61
C GLN A 98 7.67 -11.57 11.26
N LEU A 99 8.13 -10.58 10.47
CA LEU A 99 8.42 -9.24 10.98
C LEU A 99 7.13 -8.49 11.35
N CYS A 100 6.03 -8.67 10.61
CA CYS A 100 4.71 -8.14 10.99
C CYS A 100 4.30 -8.62 12.39
N ASP A 101 4.40 -9.92 12.65
CA ASP A 101 4.11 -10.50 13.97
C ASP A 101 4.96 -9.86 15.07
N ARG A 102 6.27 -9.67 14.82
CA ARG A 102 7.21 -9.08 15.78
C ARG A 102 6.89 -7.61 16.11
N VAL A 103 6.48 -6.81 15.14
CA VAL A 103 6.12 -5.39 15.35
C VAL A 103 4.64 -5.18 15.69
N GLY A 104 3.87 -6.27 15.83
CA GLY A 104 2.43 -6.20 16.14
C GLY A 104 1.56 -5.73 14.97
N SER A 105 2.02 -5.90 13.73
CA SER A 105 1.24 -5.55 12.54
C SER A 105 0.29 -6.67 12.13
N GLY A 106 -0.98 -6.34 11.94
CA GLY A 106 -1.98 -7.25 11.38
C GLY A 106 -2.13 -7.18 9.84
N ILE A 107 -1.32 -6.39 9.15
CA ILE A 107 -1.39 -6.17 7.69
C ILE A 107 0.00 -6.19 7.06
N LEU A 108 0.14 -6.95 5.96
CA LEU A 108 1.27 -6.88 5.04
C LEU A 108 0.75 -6.49 3.65
N VAL A 109 1.18 -5.35 3.14
CA VAL A 109 0.88 -4.91 1.76
C VAL A 109 1.69 -5.74 0.76
N GLN A 110 1.06 -6.18 -0.31
CA GLN A 110 1.64 -6.97 -1.39
C GLN A 110 1.23 -6.38 -2.73
N HIS A 111 2.19 -5.99 -3.55
CA HIS A 111 1.90 -5.49 -4.90
C HIS A 111 1.34 -6.58 -5.81
N GLY A 112 0.35 -6.24 -6.63
CA GLY A 112 -0.13 -7.07 -7.72
C GLY A 112 0.93 -7.28 -8.80
N GLY A 113 0.88 -8.43 -9.45
CA GLY A 113 1.84 -8.83 -10.46
C GLY A 113 1.76 -8.06 -11.78
N ALA A 114 2.73 -8.32 -12.65
CA ALA A 114 2.82 -7.71 -13.97
C ALA A 114 3.35 -8.71 -15.01
N LEU A 115 2.98 -8.47 -16.28
CA LEU A 115 3.58 -9.13 -17.43
C LEU A 115 4.11 -8.10 -18.40
N ARG A 116 5.29 -8.36 -18.98
CA ARG A 116 5.80 -7.59 -20.11
C ARG A 116 4.95 -7.89 -21.36
N ALA A 117 5.00 -7.01 -22.34
CA ALA A 117 4.26 -7.13 -23.58
C ALA A 117 4.50 -8.47 -24.32
N ASP A 118 5.72 -9.00 -24.25
CA ASP A 118 6.10 -10.29 -24.87
C ASP A 118 5.61 -11.53 -24.10
N GLN A 119 5.12 -11.36 -22.87
CA GLN A 119 4.62 -12.42 -22.00
C GLN A 119 3.09 -12.52 -21.97
N LEU A 120 2.37 -11.64 -22.66
CA LEU A 120 0.90 -11.59 -22.62
C LEU A 120 0.19 -12.88 -23.04
N VAL A 121 0.81 -13.67 -23.89
CA VAL A 121 0.31 -14.99 -24.30
C VAL A 121 0.19 -15.97 -23.12
N GLU A 122 0.97 -15.75 -22.06
CA GLU A 122 0.98 -16.60 -20.86
C GLU A 122 0.09 -16.08 -19.73
N ARG A 123 -0.71 -15.02 -19.98
CA ARG A 123 -1.50 -14.34 -18.96
C ARG A 123 -2.29 -15.30 -18.06
N ALA A 124 -3.05 -16.22 -18.61
CA ALA A 124 -3.86 -17.15 -17.82
C ALA A 124 -3.02 -18.00 -16.85
N GLY A 125 -1.84 -18.46 -17.30
CA GLY A 125 -0.88 -19.16 -16.45
C GLY A 125 -0.25 -18.29 -15.39
N ALA A 126 0.01 -17.03 -15.71
CA ALA A 126 0.56 -16.04 -14.76
C ALA A 126 -0.46 -15.66 -13.67
N ASP A 127 -1.71 -15.43 -14.05
CA ASP A 127 -2.82 -15.18 -13.10
C ASP A 127 -3.00 -16.39 -12.14
N GLN A 128 -2.85 -17.62 -12.65
CA GLN A 128 -2.92 -18.81 -11.82
C GLN A 128 -1.73 -18.92 -10.86
N ARG A 129 -0.50 -18.64 -11.32
CA ARG A 129 0.70 -18.63 -10.45
C ARG A 129 0.58 -17.60 -9.33
N GLU A 130 0.08 -16.42 -9.64
CA GLU A 130 -0.15 -15.37 -8.63
C GLU A 130 -1.15 -15.84 -7.57
N ARG A 131 -2.30 -16.40 -7.97
CA ARG A 131 -3.30 -16.94 -7.03
C ARG A 131 -2.74 -18.05 -6.16
N GLU A 132 -1.92 -18.95 -6.70
CA GLU A 132 -1.27 -20.03 -5.94
C GLU A 132 -0.28 -19.46 -4.91
N ALA A 133 0.55 -18.48 -5.30
CA ALA A 133 1.49 -17.82 -4.39
C ALA A 133 0.78 -17.02 -3.29
N LEU A 134 -0.29 -16.30 -3.64
CA LEU A 134 -1.11 -15.59 -2.67
C LEU A 134 -1.81 -16.53 -1.69
N THR A 135 -2.29 -17.69 -2.16
CA THR A 135 -2.85 -18.73 -1.30
C THR A 135 -1.80 -19.26 -0.32
N GLU A 136 -0.59 -19.60 -0.82
CA GLU A 136 0.52 -20.07 0.02
C GLU A 136 0.92 -19.02 1.07
N LEU A 137 1.01 -17.75 0.66
CA LEU A 137 1.37 -16.65 1.57
C LEU A 137 0.28 -16.40 2.62
N ALA A 138 -0.99 -16.40 2.24
CA ALA A 138 -2.12 -16.18 3.15
C ALA A 138 -2.27 -17.33 4.16
N GLU A 139 -2.08 -18.59 3.73
CA GLU A 139 -2.03 -19.75 4.64
C GLU A 139 -0.84 -19.65 5.61
N PHE A 140 0.33 -19.21 5.14
CA PHE A 140 1.48 -18.98 6.00
C PHE A 140 1.23 -17.85 7.01
N ALA A 141 0.51 -16.79 6.60
CA ALA A 141 0.23 -15.63 7.44
C ALA A 141 -0.87 -15.89 8.50
N ARG A 142 -1.72 -16.91 8.30
CA ARG A 142 -2.86 -17.22 9.17
C ARG A 142 -2.50 -17.41 10.66
N PRO A 143 -1.49 -18.24 11.05
CA PRO A 143 -1.13 -18.41 12.47
C PRO A 143 -0.59 -17.14 13.13
N TYR A 144 -0.12 -16.18 12.35
CA TYR A 144 0.37 -14.88 12.81
C TYR A 144 -0.74 -13.81 12.90
N GLY A 145 -1.98 -14.14 12.45
CA GLY A 145 -3.07 -13.17 12.40
C GLY A 145 -2.88 -12.05 11.38
N VAL A 146 -1.92 -12.17 10.46
CA VAL A 146 -1.60 -11.16 9.45
C VAL A 146 -2.47 -11.34 8.22
N ARG A 147 -3.11 -10.26 7.75
CA ARG A 147 -3.79 -10.20 6.46
C ARG A 147 -2.84 -9.71 5.38
N ILE A 148 -2.84 -10.36 4.24
CA ILE A 148 -2.14 -9.90 3.04
C ILE A 148 -3.09 -8.96 2.31
N ALA A 149 -2.69 -7.73 2.08
CA ALA A 149 -3.46 -6.71 1.36
C ALA A 149 -2.90 -6.56 -0.06
N LEU A 150 -3.59 -7.15 -1.05
CA LEU A 150 -3.18 -7.13 -2.45
C LEU A 150 -3.51 -5.78 -3.08
N GLU A 151 -2.48 -5.06 -3.48
CA GLU A 151 -2.57 -3.70 -4.01
C GLU A 151 -2.72 -3.66 -5.53
N ASN A 152 -3.61 -2.79 -6.02
CA ASN A 152 -3.70 -2.45 -7.43
C ASN A 152 -2.57 -1.50 -7.84
N ILE A 153 -1.77 -1.93 -8.81
CA ILE A 153 -0.65 -1.16 -9.36
C ILE A 153 -0.97 -0.75 -10.79
N PHE A 154 -0.47 0.40 -11.21
CA PHE A 154 -0.66 0.92 -12.57
C PHE A 154 0.45 0.47 -13.54
N THR A 155 0.17 0.58 -14.83
CA THR A 155 1.11 0.28 -15.92
C THR A 155 2.22 1.34 -15.97
N THR A 156 3.47 0.88 -15.85
CA THR A 156 4.68 1.72 -15.85
C THR A 156 5.47 1.64 -17.15
N GLU A 157 5.22 0.63 -17.98
CA GLU A 157 5.90 0.39 -19.25
C GLU A 157 4.89 0.17 -20.38
N LEU A 158 5.24 0.62 -21.59
CA LEU A 158 4.36 0.46 -22.75
C LEU A 158 4.07 -1.02 -23.06
N GLY A 159 2.78 -1.34 -23.14
CA GLY A 159 2.33 -2.70 -23.42
C GLY A 159 2.44 -3.68 -22.26
N GLN A 160 2.91 -3.24 -21.08
CA GLN A 160 2.86 -4.03 -19.86
C GLN A 160 1.41 -4.33 -19.48
N TYR A 161 1.15 -5.54 -18.98
CA TYR A 161 -0.09 -5.87 -18.31
C TYR A 161 0.03 -5.65 -16.81
N ARG A 162 -0.94 -4.97 -16.27
CA ARG A 162 -1.26 -4.89 -14.85
C ARG A 162 -2.75 -5.21 -14.67
N GLN A 163 -3.10 -5.79 -13.55
CA GLN A 163 -4.49 -6.00 -13.19
C GLN A 163 -5.16 -4.65 -12.92
N THR A 164 -6.35 -4.46 -13.46
CA THR A 164 -7.21 -3.33 -13.06
C THR A 164 -7.72 -3.54 -11.63
N PRO A 165 -8.20 -2.51 -10.93
CA PRO A 165 -8.79 -2.69 -9.60
C PRO A 165 -9.88 -3.77 -9.56
N ALA A 166 -10.74 -3.86 -10.58
CA ALA A 166 -11.76 -4.90 -10.69
C ALA A 166 -11.12 -6.31 -10.84
N GLU A 167 -10.04 -6.46 -11.62
CA GLU A 167 -9.32 -7.73 -11.77
C GLU A 167 -8.59 -8.14 -10.49
N VAL A 168 -8.05 -7.20 -9.70
CA VAL A 168 -7.50 -7.47 -8.36
C VAL A 168 -8.60 -7.99 -7.43
N ALA A 169 -9.79 -7.38 -7.46
CA ALA A 169 -10.93 -7.88 -6.69
C ALA A 169 -11.31 -9.32 -7.08
N GLU A 170 -11.30 -9.65 -8.38
CA GLU A 170 -11.55 -11.02 -8.84
C GLU A 170 -10.46 -11.99 -8.39
N THR A 171 -9.20 -11.56 -8.36
CA THR A 171 -8.09 -12.38 -7.82
C THR A 171 -8.31 -12.69 -6.33
N VAL A 172 -8.65 -11.69 -5.51
CA VAL A 172 -8.94 -11.87 -4.08
C VAL A 172 -10.13 -12.80 -3.87
N LYS A 173 -11.23 -12.60 -4.62
CA LYS A 173 -12.41 -13.48 -4.57
C LYS A 173 -12.12 -14.91 -5.01
N ALA A 174 -11.28 -15.10 -6.04
CA ALA A 174 -10.92 -16.42 -6.55
C ALA A 174 -10.03 -17.20 -5.57
N VAL A 175 -9.11 -16.55 -4.87
CA VAL A 175 -8.31 -17.14 -3.78
C VAL A 175 -9.19 -17.47 -2.58
N ASN A 176 -10.16 -16.60 -2.25
CA ASN A 176 -11.16 -16.81 -1.20
C ASN A 176 -10.56 -17.25 0.15
N HIS A 177 -9.54 -16.53 0.62
CA HIS A 177 -8.85 -16.82 1.87
C HIS A 177 -9.08 -15.71 2.91
N PRO A 178 -9.41 -16.01 4.19
CA PRO A 178 -9.72 -14.99 5.20
C PRO A 178 -8.54 -14.04 5.49
N ASN A 179 -7.30 -14.47 5.26
CA ASN A 179 -6.11 -13.66 5.42
C ASN A 179 -5.64 -13.00 4.10
N LEU A 180 -6.48 -12.94 3.06
CA LEU A 180 -6.23 -12.16 1.85
C LEU A 180 -7.36 -11.15 1.66
N VAL A 181 -7.00 -9.88 1.56
CA VAL A 181 -7.91 -8.76 1.27
C VAL A 181 -7.33 -7.93 0.13
N ALA A 182 -8.12 -7.06 -0.45
CA ALA A 182 -7.60 -6.07 -1.39
C ALA A 182 -7.11 -4.81 -0.66
N LEU A 183 -6.19 -4.10 -1.31
CA LEU A 183 -5.81 -2.74 -0.97
C LEU A 183 -6.11 -1.85 -2.18
N ILE A 184 -6.94 -0.84 -2.00
CA ILE A 184 -7.11 0.20 -3.01
C ILE A 184 -6.07 1.29 -2.78
N ASP A 185 -5.15 1.45 -3.75
CA ASP A 185 -4.49 2.73 -3.98
C ASP A 185 -5.31 3.52 -5.01
N PHE A 186 -5.83 4.66 -4.59
CA PHE A 186 -6.74 5.47 -5.40
C PHE A 186 -6.04 6.19 -6.55
N SER A 187 -4.80 6.63 -6.38
CA SER A 187 -3.99 7.23 -7.44
C SER A 187 -3.66 6.20 -8.52
N HIS A 188 -3.19 5.03 -8.11
CA HIS A 188 -2.90 3.91 -9.00
C HIS A 188 -4.15 3.49 -9.79
N ALA A 189 -5.30 3.37 -9.09
CA ALA A 189 -6.58 3.04 -9.72
C ALA A 189 -6.98 4.09 -10.77
N TYR A 190 -6.79 5.39 -10.47
CA TYR A 190 -7.12 6.46 -11.39
C TYR A 190 -6.21 6.47 -12.62
N ILE A 191 -4.89 6.33 -12.41
CA ILE A 191 -3.90 6.26 -13.48
C ILE A 191 -4.17 5.07 -14.42
N GLU A 192 -4.37 3.88 -13.84
CA GLU A 192 -4.59 2.65 -14.62
C GLU A 192 -5.93 2.69 -15.37
N SER A 193 -6.98 3.19 -14.73
CA SER A 193 -8.29 3.36 -15.38
C SER A 193 -8.21 4.31 -16.57
N THR A 194 -7.50 5.43 -16.41
CA THR A 194 -7.29 6.39 -17.52
C THR A 194 -6.47 5.76 -18.64
N TYR A 195 -5.39 5.05 -18.31
CA TYR A 195 -4.54 4.38 -19.29
C TYR A 195 -5.31 3.35 -20.13
N LYS A 196 -6.21 2.60 -19.48
CA LYS A 196 -7.04 1.57 -20.15
C LYS A 196 -8.36 2.11 -20.73
N GLY A 197 -8.68 3.38 -20.55
CA GLY A 197 -9.95 3.97 -21.02
C GLY A 197 -11.16 3.45 -20.25
N LEU A 198 -10.98 3.11 -18.96
CA LEU A 198 -12.02 2.58 -18.06
C LEU A 198 -12.56 3.69 -17.16
N ASN A 199 -13.75 3.46 -16.59
CA ASN A 199 -14.32 4.35 -15.58
C ASN A 199 -13.69 4.10 -14.22
N PHE A 200 -12.94 5.06 -13.70
CA PHE A 200 -12.27 5.00 -12.40
C PHE A 200 -13.23 4.64 -11.25
N ARG A 201 -14.42 5.30 -11.19
CA ARG A 201 -15.40 5.05 -10.13
C ARG A 201 -15.92 3.62 -10.14
N GLU A 202 -16.20 3.06 -11.31
CA GLU A 202 -16.64 1.66 -11.45
C GLU A 202 -15.55 0.69 -11.02
N GLN A 203 -14.29 0.99 -11.33
CA GLN A 203 -13.16 0.14 -10.96
C GLN A 203 -12.97 0.07 -9.44
N ILE A 204 -12.95 1.19 -8.73
CA ILE A 204 -12.82 1.20 -7.28
C ILE A 204 -14.08 0.65 -6.58
N ALA A 205 -15.27 0.88 -7.12
CA ALA A 205 -16.51 0.32 -6.58
C ALA A 205 -16.56 -1.22 -6.67
N ALA A 206 -15.98 -1.81 -7.73
CA ALA A 206 -15.85 -3.26 -7.86
C ALA A 206 -14.88 -3.86 -6.81
N MET A 207 -13.87 -3.10 -6.39
CA MET A 207 -12.83 -3.54 -5.47
C MET A 207 -13.20 -3.31 -4.00
N ALA A 208 -13.93 -2.25 -3.68
CA ALA A 208 -14.26 -1.82 -2.32
C ALA A 208 -14.82 -2.95 -1.42
N PRO A 209 -15.76 -3.84 -1.85
CA PRO A 209 -16.33 -4.88 -0.98
C PRO A 209 -15.33 -5.93 -0.45
N VAL A 210 -14.15 -6.04 -1.04
CA VAL A 210 -13.08 -6.97 -0.61
C VAL A 210 -11.84 -6.23 -0.10
N THR A 211 -11.93 -4.91 0.07
CA THR A 211 -10.82 -4.03 0.49
C THR A 211 -10.77 -3.87 1.99
N GLY A 212 -9.62 -4.18 2.60
CA GLY A 212 -9.34 -4.03 4.03
C GLY A 212 -8.18 -3.09 4.34
N HIS A 213 -7.60 -2.44 3.34
CA HIS A 213 -6.53 -1.45 3.47
C HIS A 213 -6.63 -0.40 2.36
N LEU A 214 -6.26 0.84 2.62
CA LEU A 214 -6.36 1.93 1.67
C LEU A 214 -5.05 2.72 1.63
N HIS A 215 -4.56 3.02 0.42
CA HIS A 215 -3.54 4.02 0.18
C HIS A 215 -4.16 5.27 -0.44
N VAL A 216 -3.85 6.42 0.15
CA VAL A 216 -4.48 7.69 -0.18
C VAL A 216 -3.41 8.75 -0.39
N HIS A 217 -3.32 9.25 -1.59
CA HIS A 217 -2.59 10.46 -1.99
C HIS A 217 -3.22 11.03 -3.25
N ASP A 218 -3.08 12.31 -3.49
CA ASP A 218 -3.81 12.93 -4.59
C ASP A 218 -3.12 12.78 -5.94
N SER A 219 -3.92 12.81 -7.00
CA SER A 219 -3.52 12.55 -8.38
C SER A 219 -4.44 13.28 -9.36
N PHE A 220 -4.00 13.38 -10.62
CA PHE A 220 -4.82 13.77 -11.76
C PHE A 220 -5.14 12.58 -12.67
N GLY A 221 -4.79 11.36 -12.27
CA GLY A 221 -5.02 10.14 -13.03
C GLY A 221 -4.35 10.11 -14.41
N ARG A 222 -3.35 10.96 -14.66
CA ARG A 222 -2.65 11.00 -15.94
C ARG A 222 -1.56 9.94 -15.98
N PRO A 223 -1.58 9.04 -16.97
CA PRO A 223 -0.55 8.00 -17.09
C PRO A 223 0.85 8.57 -17.19
N GLN A 224 1.81 7.84 -16.66
CA GLN A 224 3.21 8.23 -16.75
C GLN A 224 3.64 8.30 -18.22
N GLY A 225 4.14 9.47 -18.65
CA GLY A 225 4.69 9.64 -19.97
C GLY A 225 6.11 9.05 -20.10
N PHE A 226 6.55 8.83 -21.34
CA PHE A 226 7.90 8.29 -21.62
C PHE A 226 9.02 9.31 -21.51
N TYR A 227 8.70 10.58 -21.20
CA TYR A 227 9.72 11.58 -21.01
C TYR A 227 10.23 11.58 -19.57
N LYS A 228 11.53 11.86 -19.39
CA LYS A 228 12.16 11.95 -18.09
C LYS A 228 12.26 13.43 -17.71
N PRO A 229 11.59 13.89 -16.64
CA PRO A 229 11.69 15.27 -16.19
C PRO A 229 13.08 15.56 -15.65
N PHE A 230 13.51 16.82 -15.71
CA PHE A 230 14.72 17.29 -15.05
C PHE A 230 14.55 17.31 -13.52
N PHE A 231 13.39 17.78 -13.08
CA PHE A 231 13.03 17.86 -11.67
C PHE A 231 11.72 17.11 -11.41
N PRO A 232 11.58 16.39 -10.29
CA PRO A 232 10.32 15.73 -9.93
C PRO A 232 9.12 16.70 -9.89
N GLN A 233 9.36 17.98 -9.58
CA GLN A 233 8.34 19.02 -9.54
C GLN A 233 7.68 19.30 -10.90
N GLU A 234 8.36 18.99 -12.00
CA GLU A 234 7.78 19.13 -13.34
C GLU A 234 6.62 18.15 -13.55
N ASN A 235 6.73 16.92 -13.03
CA ASN A 235 5.62 15.97 -13.04
C ASN A 235 4.43 16.50 -12.25
N THR A 236 4.67 17.07 -11.06
CA THR A 236 3.61 17.70 -10.26
C THR A 236 2.96 18.87 -11.00
N ALA A 237 3.77 19.74 -11.62
CA ALA A 237 3.26 20.88 -12.39
C ALA A 237 2.38 20.47 -13.57
N MET A 238 2.64 19.31 -14.16
CA MET A 238 1.86 18.75 -15.28
C MET A 238 0.78 17.75 -14.84
N GLY A 239 0.81 17.32 -13.58
CA GLY A 239 -0.11 16.31 -13.04
C GLY A 239 0.08 14.94 -13.70
N ILE A 240 1.32 14.52 -14.00
CA ILE A 240 1.61 13.28 -14.73
C ILE A 240 2.25 12.24 -13.81
N GLY A 241 1.72 11.02 -13.87
CA GLY A 241 2.24 9.85 -13.17
C GLY A 241 1.79 9.78 -11.71
N ASP A 242 2.46 8.92 -10.97
CA ASP A 242 2.25 8.71 -9.55
C ASP A 242 3.01 9.77 -8.74
N LEU A 243 2.27 10.69 -8.13
CA LEU A 243 2.82 11.95 -7.63
C LEU A 243 2.97 12.01 -6.10
N HIS A 244 2.28 11.12 -5.38
CA HIS A 244 2.22 11.12 -3.91
C HIS A 244 1.95 12.53 -3.33
N MET A 245 0.94 13.21 -3.92
CA MET A 245 0.59 14.59 -3.55
C MET A 245 -0.27 14.67 -2.30
N PRO A 246 -0.20 15.80 -1.58
CA PRO A 246 -1.14 16.11 -0.51
C PRO A 246 -2.60 16.07 -0.99
N LEU A 247 -3.52 15.66 -0.10
CA LEU A 247 -4.95 15.64 -0.37
C LEU A 247 -5.48 17.05 -0.68
N GLY A 248 -6.16 17.19 -1.81
CA GLY A 248 -6.69 18.44 -2.33
C GLY A 248 -5.77 19.14 -3.33
N TRP A 249 -4.63 18.56 -3.69
CA TRP A 249 -3.74 19.09 -4.73
C TRP A 249 -4.03 18.52 -6.12
N GLY A 250 -4.73 17.39 -6.20
CA GLY A 250 -5.22 16.77 -7.43
C GLY A 250 -6.70 17.03 -7.69
N ASP A 251 -7.34 16.15 -8.44
CA ASP A 251 -8.75 16.25 -8.80
C ASP A 251 -9.59 15.03 -8.38
N ILE A 252 -9.08 14.18 -7.50
CA ILE A 252 -9.85 13.08 -6.92
C ILE A 252 -10.93 13.65 -5.99
N ASP A 253 -12.21 13.34 -6.30
CA ASP A 253 -13.34 13.76 -5.47
C ASP A 253 -13.50 12.86 -4.23
N TRP A 254 -12.63 13.09 -3.26
CA TRP A 254 -12.52 12.30 -2.03
C TRP A 254 -13.83 12.22 -1.24
N ASP A 255 -14.55 13.34 -1.08
CA ASP A 255 -15.78 13.38 -0.29
C ASP A 255 -16.87 12.48 -0.89
N SER A 256 -17.06 12.53 -2.20
CA SER A 256 -18.01 11.69 -2.90
C SER A 256 -17.60 10.21 -2.87
N ILE A 257 -16.30 9.89 -3.05
CA ILE A 257 -15.80 8.53 -3.00
C ILE A 257 -16.05 7.89 -1.64
N PHE A 258 -15.66 8.55 -0.55
CA PHE A 258 -15.83 8.01 0.80
C PHE A 258 -17.28 8.03 1.29
N ALA A 259 -18.17 8.81 0.65
CA ALA A 259 -19.61 8.75 0.90
C ALA A 259 -20.30 7.57 0.19
N GLU A 260 -19.74 7.09 -0.92
CA GLU A 260 -20.34 6.06 -1.77
C GLU A 260 -19.80 4.65 -1.52
N LEU A 261 -18.55 4.51 -1.04
CA LEU A 261 -17.89 3.20 -0.93
C LEU A 261 -17.95 2.64 0.49
N ASP A 262 -18.29 1.36 0.57
CA ASP A 262 -18.20 0.55 1.77
C ASP A 262 -17.01 -0.41 1.67
N PHE A 263 -16.18 -0.44 2.73
CA PHE A 263 -15.01 -1.31 2.85
C PHE A 263 -15.24 -2.41 3.88
N LEU A 264 -14.31 -3.35 3.98
CA LEU A 264 -14.34 -4.39 5.01
C LEU A 264 -14.21 -3.76 6.42
N PRO A 265 -14.73 -4.44 7.46
CA PRO A 265 -14.50 -4.03 8.83
C PRO A 265 -13.01 -3.94 9.19
N ASP A 266 -12.67 -2.99 10.07
CA ASP A 266 -11.30 -2.73 10.52
C ASP A 266 -10.34 -2.34 9.36
N THR A 267 -10.85 -1.60 8.39
CA THR A 267 -10.05 -1.02 7.31
C THR A 267 -9.16 0.11 7.85
N VAL A 268 -7.91 0.14 7.40
CA VAL A 268 -6.93 1.18 7.74
C VAL A 268 -6.71 2.08 6.53
N LEU A 269 -6.68 3.40 6.75
CA LEU A 269 -6.40 4.40 5.72
C LEU A 269 -4.99 4.96 5.94
N MET A 270 -4.08 4.65 5.02
CA MET A 270 -2.70 5.14 5.03
C MET A 270 -2.48 6.17 3.95
N MET A 271 -1.87 7.30 4.34
CA MET A 271 -1.51 8.34 3.40
C MET A 271 -0.06 8.17 2.96
N GLU A 272 0.13 8.04 1.67
CA GLU A 272 1.45 7.97 1.05
C GLU A 272 1.87 9.32 0.48
N ILE A 273 2.16 10.26 1.36
CA ILE A 273 2.55 11.61 0.99
C ILE A 273 4.07 11.69 0.80
N GLY A 274 4.48 12.04 -0.40
CA GLY A 274 5.90 12.11 -0.78
C GLY A 274 6.74 12.96 0.18
N PRO A 275 8.00 12.59 0.46
CA PRO A 275 8.85 13.25 1.46
C PRO A 275 9.02 14.77 1.25
N ARG A 276 8.93 15.23 0.01
CA ARG A 276 8.99 16.66 -0.35
C ARG A 276 7.78 17.47 0.13
N HIS A 277 6.70 16.78 0.53
CA HIS A 277 5.44 17.38 0.98
C HIS A 277 5.18 17.17 2.48
N ARG A 278 6.21 16.86 3.28
CA ARG A 278 6.09 16.60 4.72
C ARG A 278 5.40 17.72 5.50
N ASN A 279 5.59 18.97 5.07
CA ASN A 279 4.95 20.12 5.70
C ASN A 279 3.42 20.13 5.57
N GLU A 280 2.87 19.40 4.59
CA GLU A 280 1.43 19.29 4.35
C GLU A 280 0.79 18.12 5.14
N GLN A 281 1.59 17.26 5.76
CA GLN A 281 1.09 16.07 6.45
C GLN A 281 0.10 16.39 7.59
N PRO A 282 0.28 17.44 8.42
CA PRO A 282 -0.72 17.76 9.44
C PRO A 282 -2.11 18.06 8.85
N ALA A 283 -2.18 18.82 7.75
CA ALA A 283 -3.44 19.11 7.06
C ALA A 283 -4.03 17.85 6.39
N CYS A 284 -3.18 16.99 5.81
CA CYS A 284 -3.61 15.70 5.26
C CYS A 284 -4.17 14.77 6.34
N LEU A 285 -3.57 14.74 7.54
CA LEU A 285 -4.07 13.92 8.66
C LEU A 285 -5.46 14.36 9.11
N GLU A 286 -5.69 15.67 9.26
CA GLU A 286 -7.01 16.22 9.57
C GLU A 286 -8.04 15.83 8.50
N ARG A 287 -7.67 15.96 7.21
CA ARG A 287 -8.52 15.60 6.08
C ARG A 287 -8.84 14.11 6.06
N ALA A 288 -7.85 13.24 6.24
CA ALA A 288 -8.02 11.79 6.27
C ALA A 288 -8.94 11.34 7.43
N ARG A 289 -8.75 11.89 8.61
CA ARG A 289 -9.64 11.62 9.77
C ARG A 289 -11.10 12.02 9.47
N LYS A 290 -11.30 13.15 8.79
CA LYS A 290 -12.64 13.57 8.36
C LYS A 290 -13.25 12.59 7.36
N LEU A 291 -12.49 12.15 6.33
CA LEU A 291 -12.95 11.16 5.36
C LEU A 291 -13.28 9.82 6.01
N ALA A 292 -12.48 9.39 6.97
CA ALA A 292 -12.70 8.17 7.74
C ALA A 292 -13.86 8.25 8.75
N GLY A 293 -14.45 9.45 8.97
CA GLY A 293 -15.48 9.65 9.99
C GLY A 293 -14.95 9.66 11.44
N LEU A 294 -13.64 9.83 11.62
CA LEU A 294 -12.94 9.84 12.92
C LEU A 294 -12.80 11.26 13.51
N THR A 295 -13.80 12.12 13.29
CA THR A 295 -13.77 13.52 13.79
C THR A 295 -14.46 13.65 15.13
N GLY A 296 -13.78 14.20 16.09
CA GLY A 296 -14.34 15.03 17.18
C GLY A 296 -14.45 14.43 18.57
N ALA A 297 -14.67 13.17 18.83
CA ALA A 297 -14.86 12.70 20.22
C ALA A 297 -13.98 11.49 20.61
N GLU A 298 -13.50 10.73 19.65
CA GLU A 298 -12.73 9.50 19.89
C GLU A 298 -11.21 9.74 19.87
N ALA A 299 -10.76 10.82 19.24
CA ALA A 299 -9.34 11.22 19.25
C ALA A 299 -8.84 11.71 20.62
N ILE A 300 -9.72 11.94 21.59
CA ILE A 300 -9.39 12.40 22.96
C ILE A 300 -9.41 11.25 23.97
N ALA A 301 -9.99 10.08 23.63
CA ALA A 301 -10.12 8.94 24.53
C ALA A 301 -8.96 7.94 24.47
N ALA A 302 -7.97 8.17 23.57
CA ALA A 302 -6.75 7.37 23.43
C ALA A 302 -5.50 8.08 23.97
N GLN A 303 -5.67 9.14 24.81
CA GLN A 303 -4.59 9.76 25.58
C GLN A 303 -4.56 9.28 27.01
#